data_73bf9c90a1d497bcdcaa678e54a0e8ea
#
_entry.id   73bf9c90a1d497bcdcaa678e54a0e8ea
#
_cell.length_a   1.000
_cell.length_b   1.000
_cell.length_c   1.000
_cell.angle_alpha   90.00
_cell.angle_beta   90.00
_cell.angle_gamma   90.00
#
_symmetry.space_group_name_H-M   'P 1'
#
loop_
_entity.id
_entity.type
_entity.pdbx_description
1 polymer ?
#
loop_
_entity_poly.entity_id
_entity_poly.type
_entity_poly.pdbx_seq_one_letter_code
_entity_poly.pdbx_strand_id
1 'polypeptide(L)'
;MNVYVFGELSGGYTQYPNDLTSGILRKLYPRARARTQVAIHRDGNLMYYCYIRKLEEKQYLGFCVAMTGSLITDVKGLFGKFEKAIEIAADKGSIIHYDDYGKLTTSLGKLYDESEDVTVLIQKTTDLFAPHEDNAVKLPPTDFSVSQDSLINYNVNDDNDDIVKSSYTFGYTFIYKEKDYNTVQMNSSIAVISRLTSDNHSLMENNTELKKQLVASKVKQRNIVWVSVLGVVVLILGMILWNKVLFPSEVTNYKTEEYSYYGPMKDGEPNGLGVAVYPADDKDGRRYYVGNFVNGKRQDDKGLLLWKNGNYYYGKLHDETFIKGIFWSNVQKTHYIGSFIDDNKEYNGVWYDHKILKKVVNGN
;
A
#
# COMPACT_ATOMS: atom_id res chain seq x y z
N MET A 1 7.49 -16.68 -28.25
CA MET A 1 6.67 -15.51 -27.89
C MET A 1 5.24 -15.68 -28.35
N ASN A 2 4.26 -15.35 -27.53
CA ASN A 2 2.82 -15.35 -27.90
C ASN A 2 2.26 -13.94 -27.70
N VAL A 3 1.41 -13.49 -28.63
CA VAL A 3 0.80 -12.16 -28.58
C VAL A 3 -0.72 -12.30 -28.45
N TYR A 4 -1.31 -11.52 -27.57
CA TYR A 4 -2.74 -11.45 -27.31
C TYR A 4 -3.24 -10.02 -27.42
N VAL A 5 -4.43 -9.86 -27.95
CA VAL A 5 -5.21 -8.63 -27.87
C VAL A 5 -6.35 -8.89 -26.88
N PHE A 6 -6.60 -7.95 -25.98
CA PHE A 6 -7.65 -8.08 -24.97
C PHE A 6 -8.27 -6.73 -24.63
N GLY A 7 -9.44 -6.73 -24.05
CA GLY A 7 -10.07 -5.47 -23.67
C GLY A 7 -11.46 -5.65 -23.07
N GLU A 8 -12.01 -4.53 -22.63
CA GLU A 8 -13.42 -4.34 -22.30
C GLU A 8 -14.01 -3.45 -23.38
N LEU A 9 -14.77 -4.03 -24.28
CA LEU A 9 -15.41 -3.34 -25.39
C LEU A 9 -16.90 -3.19 -25.12
N SER A 10 -17.70 -2.70 -26.09
CA SER A 10 -19.15 -2.49 -25.89
C SER A 10 -19.91 -3.76 -25.50
N GLY A 11 -19.48 -4.93 -25.96
CA GLY A 11 -19.99 -6.24 -25.60
C GLY A 11 -19.38 -6.88 -24.36
N GLY A 12 -18.58 -6.14 -23.57
CA GLY A 12 -17.89 -6.62 -22.36
C GLY A 12 -16.50 -7.18 -22.64
N TYR A 13 -15.91 -7.86 -21.64
CA TYR A 13 -14.55 -8.39 -21.75
C TYR A 13 -14.39 -9.36 -22.92
N THR A 14 -13.30 -9.21 -23.64
CA THR A 14 -12.93 -10.02 -24.81
C THR A 14 -11.40 -10.20 -24.86
N GLN A 15 -10.96 -11.34 -25.39
CA GLN A 15 -9.54 -11.67 -25.56
C GLN A 15 -9.39 -12.50 -26.83
N TYR A 16 -8.33 -12.27 -27.58
CA TYR A 16 -8.01 -13.00 -28.80
C TYR A 16 -6.50 -13.21 -28.92
N PRO A 17 -5.95 -14.43 -29.18
CA PRO A 17 -6.69 -15.71 -29.12
C PRO A 17 -7.22 -16.00 -27.71
N ASN A 18 -8.20 -16.91 -27.60
CA ASN A 18 -8.84 -17.25 -26.33
C ASN A 18 -8.25 -18.54 -25.70
N ASP A 19 -6.98 -18.80 -25.93
CA ASP A 19 -6.26 -19.97 -25.42
C ASP A 19 -5.55 -19.71 -24.08
N LEU A 20 -5.40 -18.43 -23.64
CA LEU A 20 -4.85 -18.06 -22.36
C LEU A 20 -5.92 -18.11 -21.26
N THR A 21 -6.07 -19.28 -20.65
CA THR A 21 -7.14 -19.58 -19.68
C THR A 21 -6.87 -19.09 -18.25
N SER A 22 -5.66 -18.62 -17.95
CA SER A 22 -5.25 -18.18 -16.60
C SER A 22 -6.02 -16.99 -16.03
N GLY A 23 -6.79 -16.29 -16.87
CA GLY A 23 -7.53 -15.08 -16.49
C GLY A 23 -6.64 -13.89 -16.10
N ILE A 24 -5.34 -13.98 -16.35
CA ILE A 24 -4.35 -12.99 -15.92
C ILE A 24 -4.60 -11.63 -16.57
N LEU A 25 -4.93 -11.61 -17.87
CA LEU A 25 -5.18 -10.35 -18.59
C LEU A 25 -6.41 -9.63 -18.03
N ARG A 26 -7.44 -10.36 -17.63
CA ARG A 26 -8.61 -9.78 -16.98
C ARG A 26 -8.29 -9.18 -15.60
N LYS A 27 -7.32 -9.73 -14.89
CA LYS A 27 -6.91 -9.24 -13.56
C LYS A 27 -6.07 -7.96 -13.62
N LEU A 28 -5.46 -7.65 -14.77
CA LEU A 28 -4.64 -6.44 -14.93
C LEU A 28 -5.47 -5.16 -14.96
N TYR A 29 -6.65 -5.18 -15.59
CA TYR A 29 -7.49 -4.00 -15.75
C TYR A 29 -7.91 -3.34 -14.42
N PRO A 30 -8.38 -4.07 -13.38
CA PRO A 30 -8.72 -3.45 -12.09
C PRO A 30 -7.54 -2.75 -11.40
N ARG A 31 -6.32 -3.15 -11.78
CA ARG A 31 -5.08 -2.53 -11.28
C ARG A 31 -4.63 -1.35 -12.14
N ALA A 32 -5.23 -1.17 -13.32
CA ALA A 32 -4.94 -0.08 -14.24
C ALA A 32 -5.45 1.25 -13.68
N ARG A 33 -4.57 2.09 -13.16
CA ARG A 33 -4.93 3.36 -12.50
C ARG A 33 -4.82 4.57 -13.41
N ALA A 34 -4.18 4.44 -14.58
CA ALA A 34 -4.00 5.49 -15.55
C ALA A 34 -4.66 5.18 -16.88
N ARG A 35 -4.76 6.18 -17.76
CA ARG A 35 -5.34 6.01 -19.10
C ARG A 35 -4.48 5.11 -20.00
N THR A 36 -3.15 5.18 -19.80
CA THR A 36 -2.17 4.46 -20.59
C THR A 36 -1.06 3.96 -19.70
N GLN A 37 -0.76 2.68 -19.76
CA GLN A 37 0.28 2.07 -18.94
C GLN A 37 0.81 0.79 -19.57
N VAL A 38 2.08 0.51 -19.31
CA VAL A 38 2.66 -0.82 -19.45
C VAL A 38 2.53 -1.53 -18.10
N ALA A 39 2.11 -2.78 -18.15
CA ALA A 39 2.01 -3.65 -16.98
C ALA A 39 2.81 -4.92 -17.24
N ILE A 40 3.79 -5.19 -16.41
CA ILE A 40 4.58 -6.42 -16.47
C ILE A 40 4.17 -7.31 -15.31
N HIS A 41 3.87 -8.56 -15.60
CA HIS A 41 3.53 -9.55 -14.60
C HIS A 41 4.36 -10.80 -14.79
N ARG A 42 4.89 -11.31 -13.69
CA ARG A 42 5.60 -12.58 -13.64
C ARG A 42 4.71 -13.66 -13.04
N ASP A 43 4.58 -14.79 -13.73
CA ASP A 43 3.95 -16.01 -13.22
C ASP A 43 4.90 -17.20 -13.42
N GLY A 44 5.66 -17.52 -12.38
CA GLY A 44 6.69 -18.55 -12.42
C GLY A 44 7.74 -18.30 -13.51
N ASN A 45 7.71 -19.15 -14.57
CA ASN A 45 8.61 -19.03 -15.72
C ASN A 45 8.02 -18.25 -16.91
N LEU A 46 6.85 -17.64 -16.72
CA LEU A 46 6.17 -16.82 -17.72
C LEU A 46 6.29 -15.34 -17.35
N MET A 47 6.58 -14.53 -18.36
CA MET A 47 6.57 -13.07 -18.29
C MET A 47 5.49 -12.54 -19.21
N TYR A 48 4.62 -11.71 -18.69
CA TYR A 48 3.55 -11.04 -19.42
C TYR A 48 3.87 -9.55 -19.50
N TYR A 49 4.19 -9.07 -20.69
CA TYR A 49 4.41 -7.66 -21.01
C TYR A 49 3.12 -7.13 -21.62
N CYS A 50 2.37 -6.38 -20.85
CA CYS A 50 1.06 -5.93 -21.25
C CYS A 50 1.01 -4.42 -21.40
N TYR A 51 0.17 -3.94 -22.28
CA TYR A 51 -0.14 -2.53 -22.47
C TYR A 51 -1.64 -2.36 -22.40
N ILE A 52 -2.09 -1.34 -21.69
CA ILE A 52 -3.50 -1.02 -21.54
C ILE A 52 -3.72 0.42 -21.98
N ARG A 53 -4.55 0.62 -22.99
CA ARG A 53 -5.01 1.91 -23.51
C ARG A 53 -6.48 2.07 -23.20
N LYS A 54 -6.82 2.99 -22.29
CA LYS A 54 -8.23 3.34 -22.05
C LYS A 54 -8.78 4.13 -23.24
N LEU A 55 -9.94 3.68 -23.71
CA LEU A 55 -10.70 4.31 -24.79
C LEU A 55 -11.71 5.27 -24.18
N GLU A 56 -12.72 4.74 -23.49
CA GLU A 56 -13.77 5.47 -22.79
C GLU A 56 -13.78 5.14 -21.28
N GLU A 57 -14.79 5.60 -20.55
CA GLU A 57 -14.82 5.49 -19.09
C GLU A 57 -14.62 4.06 -18.59
N LYS A 58 -15.26 3.08 -19.24
CA LYS A 58 -15.18 1.66 -18.89
C LYS A 58 -14.51 0.80 -19.97
N GLN A 59 -14.24 1.38 -21.14
CA GLN A 59 -13.66 0.65 -22.26
C GLN A 59 -12.14 0.81 -22.32
N TYR A 60 -11.48 -0.25 -22.73
CA TYR A 60 -10.04 -0.25 -22.98
C TYR A 60 -9.69 -1.33 -24.03
N LEU A 61 -8.61 -1.09 -24.72
CA LEU A 61 -7.92 -2.09 -25.54
C LEU A 61 -6.52 -2.33 -24.95
N GLY A 62 -6.11 -3.57 -24.92
CA GLY A 62 -4.79 -3.97 -24.43
C GLY A 62 -4.13 -4.98 -25.36
N PHE A 63 -2.82 -5.00 -25.27
CA PHE A 63 -1.94 -5.98 -25.89
C PHE A 63 -1.17 -6.70 -24.81
N CYS A 64 -0.86 -7.97 -25.04
CA CYS A 64 0.02 -8.73 -24.17
C CYS A 64 1.01 -9.54 -25.01
N VAL A 65 2.27 -9.42 -24.69
CA VAL A 65 3.35 -10.28 -25.18
C VAL A 65 3.76 -11.21 -24.06
N ALA A 66 3.52 -12.50 -24.23
CA ALA A 66 3.89 -13.53 -23.26
C ALA A 66 5.15 -14.26 -23.72
N MET A 67 6.13 -14.35 -22.81
CA MET A 67 7.42 -15.00 -23.04
C MET A 67 7.70 -16.06 -21.97
N THR A 68 8.24 -17.21 -22.38
CA THR A 68 8.58 -18.30 -21.47
C THR A 68 10.08 -18.36 -21.26
N GLY A 69 10.52 -18.30 -20.01
CA GLY A 69 11.94 -18.45 -19.63
C GLY A 69 12.84 -17.30 -20.05
N SER A 70 12.28 -16.23 -20.58
CA SER A 70 13.00 -15.09 -21.17
C SER A 70 12.52 -13.77 -20.62
N LEU A 71 13.44 -12.82 -20.49
CA LEU A 71 13.24 -11.47 -19.96
C LEU A 71 13.59 -10.44 -21.03
N ILE A 72 12.69 -9.49 -21.28
CA ILE A 72 12.99 -8.28 -22.08
C ILE A 72 13.75 -7.29 -21.21
N THR A 73 14.90 -6.85 -21.66
CA THR A 73 15.75 -5.89 -20.95
C THR A 73 15.51 -4.44 -21.35
N ASP A 74 14.98 -4.16 -22.55
CA ASP A 74 14.57 -2.82 -22.97
C ASP A 74 13.09 -2.57 -22.66
N VAL A 75 12.77 -2.32 -21.40
CA VAL A 75 11.38 -2.10 -20.98
C VAL A 75 10.88 -0.70 -21.34
N LYS A 76 11.76 0.28 -21.50
CA LYS A 76 11.38 1.63 -21.95
C LYS A 76 10.91 1.64 -23.42
N GLY A 77 11.55 0.84 -24.25
CA GLY A 77 11.16 0.66 -25.66
C GLY A 77 9.77 0.04 -25.85
N LEU A 78 9.24 -0.65 -24.83
CA LEU A 78 7.90 -1.27 -24.89
C LEU A 78 6.79 -0.27 -25.21
N PHE A 79 6.84 0.95 -24.63
CA PHE A 79 5.83 1.97 -24.90
C PHE A 79 5.73 2.30 -26.39
N GLY A 80 6.86 2.58 -27.04
CA GLY A 80 6.88 2.92 -28.47
C GLY A 80 6.33 1.78 -29.34
N LYS A 81 6.66 0.53 -29.01
CA LYS A 81 6.17 -0.65 -29.73
C LYS A 81 4.66 -0.84 -29.59
N PHE A 82 4.16 -0.74 -28.35
CA PHE A 82 2.73 -0.86 -28.11
C PHE A 82 1.92 0.31 -28.67
N GLU A 83 2.44 1.53 -28.64
CA GLU A 83 1.77 2.66 -29.28
C GLU A 83 1.68 2.49 -30.78
N LYS A 84 2.72 1.94 -31.39
CA LYS A 84 2.67 1.57 -32.80
C LYS A 84 1.64 0.47 -33.09
N ALA A 85 1.45 -0.49 -32.19
CA ALA A 85 0.37 -1.48 -32.31
C ALA A 85 -1.03 -0.82 -32.21
N ILE A 86 -1.21 0.20 -31.36
CA ILE A 86 -2.44 1.00 -31.32
C ILE A 86 -2.66 1.76 -32.65
N GLU A 87 -1.63 2.36 -33.21
CA GLU A 87 -1.73 3.04 -34.52
C GLU A 87 -2.15 2.06 -35.61
N ILE A 88 -1.55 0.88 -35.65
CA ILE A 88 -1.92 -0.20 -36.59
C ILE A 88 -3.38 -0.63 -36.39
N ALA A 89 -3.84 -0.73 -35.14
CA ALA A 89 -5.23 -1.09 -34.84
C ALA A 89 -6.22 0.00 -35.27
N ALA A 90 -5.79 1.26 -35.27
CA ALA A 90 -6.61 2.40 -35.68
C ALA A 90 -6.56 2.68 -37.20
N ASP A 91 -5.60 2.16 -37.92
CA ASP A 91 -5.37 2.45 -39.34
C ASP A 91 -6.56 2.05 -40.24
N LYS A 92 -7.13 0.88 -40.01
CA LYS A 92 -8.33 0.41 -40.71
C LYS A 92 -9.64 0.89 -40.08
N GLY A 93 -9.64 1.26 -38.83
CA GLY A 93 -10.80 1.68 -38.07
C GLY A 93 -11.78 0.58 -37.68
N SER A 94 -11.52 -0.67 -38.04
CA SER A 94 -12.40 -1.82 -37.74
C SER A 94 -12.36 -2.20 -36.25
N ILE A 95 -11.22 -2.08 -35.59
CA ILE A 95 -11.03 -2.43 -34.19
C ILE A 95 -11.21 -1.19 -33.29
N ILE A 96 -10.46 -0.15 -33.58
CA ILE A 96 -10.53 1.16 -32.91
C ILE A 96 -10.36 2.27 -33.95
N HIS A 97 -10.88 3.45 -33.70
CA HIS A 97 -10.74 4.62 -34.57
C HIS A 97 -10.68 5.91 -33.75
N TYR A 98 -10.21 6.97 -34.38
CA TYR A 98 -10.28 8.30 -33.79
C TYR A 98 -11.63 8.96 -34.12
N ASP A 99 -12.31 9.50 -33.13
CA ASP A 99 -13.50 10.31 -33.32
C ASP A 99 -13.17 11.71 -33.86
N ASP A 100 -14.21 12.51 -34.15
CA ASP A 100 -14.07 13.88 -34.67
C ASP A 100 -13.27 14.83 -33.75
N TYR A 101 -13.07 14.46 -32.48
CA TYR A 101 -12.29 15.18 -31.47
C TYR A 101 -10.87 14.61 -31.30
N GLY A 102 -10.46 13.65 -32.12
CA GLY A 102 -9.17 12.99 -32.02
C GLY A 102 -9.03 12.04 -30.81
N LYS A 103 -10.16 11.64 -30.21
CA LYS A 103 -10.18 10.67 -29.11
C LYS A 103 -10.31 9.26 -29.68
N LEU A 104 -9.52 8.34 -29.15
CA LEU A 104 -9.58 6.95 -29.54
C LEU A 104 -10.84 6.27 -28.96
N THR A 105 -11.62 5.64 -29.80
CA THR A 105 -12.90 4.98 -29.46
C THR A 105 -13.09 3.70 -30.25
N THR A 106 -14.15 2.94 -29.96
CA THR A 106 -14.51 1.73 -30.68
C THR A 106 -16.03 1.51 -30.66
N SER A 107 -16.55 1.03 -31.79
CA SER A 107 -17.91 0.50 -31.90
C SER A 107 -17.97 -1.02 -31.82
N LEU A 108 -16.79 -1.69 -31.78
CA LEU A 108 -16.68 -3.14 -31.78
C LEU A 108 -17.26 -3.74 -30.50
N GLY A 109 -18.09 -4.80 -30.65
CA GLY A 109 -18.63 -5.54 -29.52
C GLY A 109 -17.60 -6.48 -28.89
N LYS A 110 -17.03 -7.35 -29.70
CA LYS A 110 -16.04 -8.36 -29.33
C LYS A 110 -14.95 -8.46 -30.38
N LEU A 111 -13.73 -8.81 -29.96
CA LEU A 111 -12.59 -9.01 -30.89
C LEU A 111 -12.85 -10.11 -31.92
N TYR A 112 -13.70 -11.08 -31.63
CA TYR A 112 -14.09 -12.14 -32.57
C TYR A 112 -14.97 -11.65 -33.71
N ASP A 113 -15.65 -10.53 -33.56
CA ASP A 113 -16.49 -9.94 -34.60
C ASP A 113 -15.63 -9.47 -35.80
N GLU A 114 -14.36 -9.16 -35.56
CA GLU A 114 -13.35 -8.74 -36.55
C GLU A 114 -12.09 -9.63 -36.46
N SER A 115 -12.26 -10.94 -36.38
CA SER A 115 -11.19 -11.92 -36.13
C SER A 115 -10.05 -11.89 -37.16
N GLU A 116 -10.35 -11.58 -38.42
CA GLU A 116 -9.35 -11.48 -39.50
C GLU A 116 -8.42 -10.27 -39.24
N ASP A 117 -9.00 -9.10 -38.99
CA ASP A 117 -8.24 -7.89 -38.70
C ASP A 117 -7.45 -8.01 -37.39
N VAL A 118 -8.03 -8.65 -36.37
CA VAL A 118 -7.34 -8.92 -35.11
C VAL A 118 -6.17 -9.89 -35.31
N THR A 119 -6.32 -10.91 -36.16
CA THR A 119 -5.22 -11.82 -36.50
C THR A 119 -4.08 -11.10 -37.22
N VAL A 120 -4.39 -10.23 -38.16
CA VAL A 120 -3.41 -9.38 -38.84
C VAL A 120 -2.72 -8.44 -37.84
N LEU A 121 -3.47 -7.85 -36.91
CA LEU A 121 -2.94 -7.00 -35.86
C LEU A 121 -1.97 -7.76 -34.96
N ILE A 122 -2.31 -8.98 -34.55
CA ILE A 122 -1.45 -9.87 -33.76
C ILE A 122 -0.15 -10.15 -34.53
N GLN A 123 -0.22 -10.50 -35.81
CA GLN A 123 0.98 -10.76 -36.60
C GLN A 123 1.87 -9.53 -36.69
N LYS A 124 1.32 -8.37 -37.01
CA LYS A 124 2.08 -7.11 -37.07
C LYS A 124 2.68 -6.75 -35.69
N THR A 125 1.94 -6.99 -34.61
CA THR A 125 2.46 -6.79 -33.26
C THR A 125 3.60 -7.76 -32.96
N THR A 126 3.48 -9.03 -33.35
CA THR A 126 4.57 -10.02 -33.24
C THR A 126 5.83 -9.53 -33.94
N ASP A 127 5.71 -9.04 -35.17
CA ASP A 127 6.84 -8.51 -35.94
C ASP A 127 7.49 -7.30 -35.27
N LEU A 128 6.70 -6.43 -34.61
CA LEU A 128 7.24 -5.31 -33.83
C LEU A 128 8.06 -5.76 -32.62
N PHE A 129 7.73 -6.89 -32.03
CA PHE A 129 8.37 -7.42 -30.83
C PHE A 129 9.46 -8.46 -31.11
N ALA A 130 9.59 -8.97 -32.32
CA ALA A 130 10.64 -9.92 -32.70
C ALA A 130 12.05 -9.47 -32.26
N PRO A 131 12.48 -8.21 -32.43
CA PRO A 131 13.80 -7.76 -31.96
C PRO A 131 13.97 -7.86 -30.43
N HIS A 132 12.89 -7.78 -29.65
CA HIS A 132 12.96 -7.98 -28.20
C HIS A 132 13.07 -9.45 -27.83
N GLU A 133 12.46 -10.35 -28.61
CA GLU A 133 12.62 -11.79 -28.43
C GLU A 133 14.07 -12.22 -28.76
N ASP A 134 14.62 -11.72 -29.85
CA ASP A 134 16.00 -12.02 -30.28
C ASP A 134 17.05 -11.55 -29.25
N ASN A 135 16.78 -10.45 -28.56
CA ASN A 135 17.67 -9.85 -27.55
C ASN A 135 17.27 -10.20 -26.12
N ALA A 136 16.29 -11.08 -25.91
CA ALA A 136 15.85 -11.47 -24.57
C ALA A 136 16.93 -12.27 -23.85
N VAL A 137 17.06 -12.00 -22.54
CA VAL A 137 17.97 -12.74 -21.68
C VAL A 137 17.20 -13.82 -20.91
N LYS A 138 17.94 -14.79 -20.37
CA LYS A 138 17.34 -15.84 -19.56
C LYS A 138 16.68 -15.24 -18.31
N LEU A 139 15.45 -15.64 -18.05
CA LEU A 139 14.70 -15.21 -16.87
C LEU A 139 15.40 -15.72 -15.58
N PRO A 140 15.71 -14.83 -14.62
CA PRO A 140 16.28 -15.22 -13.34
C PRO A 140 15.33 -16.12 -12.54
N PRO A 141 15.84 -16.95 -11.62
CA PRO A 141 14.99 -17.74 -10.71
C PRO A 141 13.98 -16.88 -9.96
N THR A 142 12.82 -17.47 -9.60
CA THR A 142 11.81 -16.78 -8.82
C THR A 142 12.30 -16.54 -7.41
N ASP A 143 12.20 -15.32 -6.92
CA ASP A 143 12.39 -14.99 -5.51
C ASP A 143 11.05 -15.18 -4.78
N PHE A 144 10.94 -16.28 -4.05
CA PHE A 144 9.74 -16.61 -3.27
C PHE A 144 9.57 -15.77 -1.99
N SER A 145 10.54 -14.92 -1.66
CA SER A 145 10.43 -13.98 -0.53
C SER A 145 9.47 -12.82 -0.82
N VAL A 146 9.21 -12.53 -2.10
CA VAL A 146 8.32 -11.46 -2.56
C VAL A 146 6.96 -12.05 -2.94
N SER A 147 5.89 -11.45 -2.43
CA SER A 147 4.53 -11.88 -2.75
C SER A 147 4.21 -11.69 -4.24
N GLN A 148 3.55 -12.69 -4.84
CA GLN A 148 3.05 -12.61 -6.22
C GLN A 148 1.99 -11.52 -6.44
N ASP A 149 1.38 -11.02 -5.36
CA ASP A 149 0.46 -9.86 -5.39
C ASP A 149 1.16 -8.52 -5.13
N SER A 150 2.49 -8.53 -4.90
CA SER A 150 3.26 -7.31 -4.73
C SER A 150 3.22 -6.44 -5.98
N LEU A 151 3.13 -5.12 -5.78
CA LEU A 151 2.98 -4.16 -6.87
C LEU A 151 3.96 -3.00 -6.69
N ILE A 152 4.64 -2.64 -7.78
CA ILE A 152 5.50 -1.45 -7.84
C ILE A 152 5.14 -0.59 -9.06
N ASN A 153 5.28 0.73 -8.92
CA ASN A 153 4.98 1.70 -9.96
C ASN A 153 6.22 2.49 -10.34
N TYR A 154 6.43 2.69 -11.61
CA TYR A 154 7.52 3.45 -12.20
C TYR A 154 7.03 4.54 -13.15
N ASN A 155 7.79 5.62 -13.24
CA ASN A 155 7.76 6.53 -14.37
C ASN A 155 8.57 5.92 -15.53
N VAL A 156 8.14 6.11 -16.77
CA VAL A 156 8.91 5.67 -17.96
C VAL A 156 10.31 6.28 -18.03
N ASN A 157 10.55 7.40 -17.36
CA ASN A 157 11.83 8.07 -17.28
C ASN A 157 12.77 7.53 -16.17
N ASP A 158 12.26 6.67 -15.28
CA ASP A 158 13.07 6.04 -14.24
C ASP A 158 14.16 5.12 -14.86
N ASP A 159 15.12 4.70 -14.05
CA ASP A 159 16.20 3.86 -14.51
C ASP A 159 15.71 2.54 -15.10
N ASN A 160 16.20 2.17 -16.27
CA ASN A 160 15.76 0.97 -16.98
C ASN A 160 16.14 -0.32 -16.25
N ASP A 161 17.33 -0.36 -15.65
CA ASP A 161 17.82 -1.56 -14.96
C ASP A 161 17.04 -1.82 -13.67
N ASP A 162 16.63 -0.75 -12.97
CA ASP A 162 15.74 -0.84 -11.81
C ASP A 162 14.36 -1.36 -12.21
N ILE A 163 13.79 -0.89 -13.32
CA ILE A 163 12.51 -1.38 -13.83
C ILE A 163 12.62 -2.86 -14.22
N VAL A 164 13.67 -3.22 -14.96
CA VAL A 164 13.93 -4.62 -15.37
C VAL A 164 14.06 -5.51 -14.15
N LYS A 165 14.87 -5.13 -13.17
CA LYS A 165 15.02 -5.88 -11.92
C LYS A 165 13.69 -6.07 -11.20
N SER A 166 12.89 -5.02 -11.10
CA SER A 166 11.58 -5.08 -10.48
C SER A 166 10.59 -5.95 -11.24
N SER A 167 10.66 -5.96 -12.58
CA SER A 167 9.75 -6.72 -13.43
C SER A 167 9.81 -8.24 -13.18
N TYR A 168 10.94 -8.77 -12.75
CA TYR A 168 11.07 -10.18 -12.40
C TYR A 168 11.09 -10.46 -10.90
N THR A 169 11.18 -9.43 -10.06
CA THR A 169 11.18 -9.55 -8.60
C THR A 169 9.78 -9.41 -8.02
N PHE A 170 8.99 -8.43 -8.50
CA PHE A 170 7.63 -8.15 -8.03
C PHE A 170 6.60 -8.90 -8.87
N GLY A 171 5.45 -9.22 -8.27
CA GLY A 171 4.36 -9.84 -8.99
C GLY A 171 3.80 -8.95 -10.09
N TYR A 172 3.73 -7.63 -9.84
CA TYR A 172 3.27 -6.64 -10.81
C TYR A 172 4.19 -5.42 -10.84
N THR A 173 4.66 -5.04 -12.03
CA THR A 173 5.40 -3.79 -12.26
C THR A 173 4.62 -2.94 -13.24
N PHE A 174 4.16 -1.76 -12.82
CA PHE A 174 3.45 -0.82 -13.68
C PHE A 174 4.35 0.34 -14.04
N ILE A 175 4.33 0.70 -15.32
CA ILE A 175 5.12 1.80 -15.89
C ILE A 175 4.15 2.79 -16.51
N TYR A 176 4.32 4.07 -16.21
CA TYR A 176 3.44 5.15 -16.65
C TYR A 176 4.24 6.24 -17.36
N LYS A 177 3.61 6.96 -18.28
CA LYS A 177 4.13 8.25 -18.73
C LYS A 177 4.10 9.24 -17.55
N GLU A 178 4.98 10.23 -17.55
CA GLU A 178 5.18 11.18 -16.44
C GLU A 178 3.88 11.80 -15.91
N LYS A 179 3.01 12.30 -16.82
CA LYS A 179 1.72 12.89 -16.45
C LYS A 179 0.81 11.90 -15.72
N ASP A 180 0.73 10.67 -16.22
CA ASP A 180 -0.10 9.62 -15.64
C ASP A 180 0.50 9.10 -14.33
N TYR A 181 1.82 9.01 -14.23
CA TYR A 181 2.54 8.66 -13.01
C TYR A 181 2.23 9.64 -11.89
N ASN A 182 2.36 10.94 -12.15
CA ASN A 182 2.07 11.98 -11.16
C ASN A 182 0.59 11.94 -10.70
N THR A 183 -0.34 11.67 -11.62
CA THR A 183 -1.76 11.50 -11.30
C THR A 183 -2.01 10.28 -10.42
N VAL A 184 -1.40 9.14 -10.72
CA VAL A 184 -1.50 7.91 -9.91
C VAL A 184 -0.95 8.13 -8.51
N GLN A 185 0.16 8.85 -8.39
CA GLN A 185 0.78 9.21 -7.12
C GLN A 185 -0.13 10.10 -6.28
N MET A 186 -0.67 11.16 -6.88
CA MET A 186 -1.59 12.07 -6.22
C MET A 186 -2.85 11.34 -5.75
N ASN A 187 -3.46 10.50 -6.61
CA ASN A 187 -4.66 9.74 -6.25
C ASN A 187 -4.39 8.72 -5.14
N SER A 188 -3.22 8.09 -5.12
CA SER A 188 -2.86 7.17 -4.04
C SER A 188 -2.71 7.90 -2.70
N SER A 189 -2.12 9.09 -2.72
CA SER A 189 -1.98 9.93 -1.51
C SER A 189 -3.34 10.43 -1.01
N ILE A 190 -4.22 10.87 -1.93
CA ILE A 190 -5.60 11.28 -1.59
C ILE A 190 -6.37 10.11 -1.00
N ALA A 191 -6.26 8.91 -1.57
CA ALA A 191 -6.95 7.72 -1.05
C ALA A 191 -6.47 7.35 0.36
N VAL A 192 -5.18 7.47 0.64
CA VAL A 192 -4.63 7.26 1.99
C VAL A 192 -5.15 8.32 2.96
N ILE A 193 -5.12 9.60 2.57
CA ILE A 193 -5.65 10.71 3.39
C ILE A 193 -7.14 10.50 3.67
N SER A 194 -7.94 10.18 2.64
CA SER A 194 -9.38 9.94 2.79
C SER A 194 -9.67 8.77 3.73
N ARG A 195 -8.91 7.69 3.63
CA ARG A 195 -9.02 6.54 4.54
C ARG A 195 -8.68 6.93 5.97
N LEU A 196 -7.55 7.61 6.19
CA LEU A 196 -7.14 8.06 7.52
C LEU A 196 -8.16 9.05 8.12
N THR A 197 -8.75 9.91 7.30
CA THR A 197 -9.80 10.85 7.73
C THR A 197 -11.07 10.10 8.13
N SER A 198 -11.48 9.10 7.34
CA SER A 198 -12.63 8.23 7.67
C SER A 198 -12.40 7.43 8.95
N ASP A 199 -11.21 6.84 9.10
CA ASP A 199 -10.84 6.09 10.30
C ASP A 199 -10.84 7.00 11.54
N ASN A 200 -10.31 8.23 11.43
CA ASN A 200 -10.37 9.23 12.49
C ASN A 200 -11.79 9.65 12.83
N HIS A 201 -12.66 9.82 11.82
CA HIS A 201 -14.07 10.16 12.07
C HIS A 201 -14.79 9.03 12.82
N SER A 202 -14.60 7.78 12.41
CA SER A 202 -15.18 6.61 13.08
C SER A 202 -14.67 6.45 14.51
N LEU A 203 -13.38 6.72 14.74
CA LEU A 203 -12.79 6.72 16.09
C LEU A 203 -13.35 7.84 16.96
N MET A 204 -13.60 9.03 16.41
CA MET A 204 -14.23 10.15 17.11
C MET A 204 -15.70 9.83 17.49
N GLU A 205 -16.46 9.22 16.56
CA GLU A 205 -17.83 8.78 16.82
C GLU A 205 -17.87 7.73 17.93
N ASN A 206 -17.02 6.70 17.84
CA ASN A 206 -16.89 5.67 18.87
C ASN A 206 -16.50 6.25 20.24
N ASN A 207 -15.56 7.17 20.28
CA ASN A 207 -15.17 7.87 21.51
C ASN A 207 -16.33 8.70 22.08
N THR A 208 -17.11 9.34 21.22
CA THR A 208 -18.27 10.13 21.64
C THR A 208 -19.37 9.23 22.22
N GLU A 209 -19.61 8.09 21.57
CA GLU A 209 -20.57 7.08 22.04
C GLU A 209 -20.13 6.44 23.37
N LEU A 210 -18.85 6.07 23.48
CA LEU A 210 -18.25 5.57 24.71
C LEU A 210 -18.36 6.59 25.86
N LYS A 211 -18.15 7.88 25.58
CA LYS A 211 -18.34 8.96 26.57
C LYS A 211 -19.81 9.05 27.00
N LYS A 212 -20.78 8.96 26.07
CA LYS A 212 -22.21 8.94 26.39
C LYS A 212 -22.58 7.74 27.27
N GLN A 213 -22.08 6.54 26.93
CA GLN A 213 -22.29 5.32 27.70
C GLN A 213 -21.67 5.44 29.10
N LEU A 214 -20.46 6.02 29.20
CA LEU A 214 -19.82 6.27 30.49
C LEU A 214 -20.64 7.24 31.36
N VAL A 215 -21.15 8.33 30.77
CA VAL A 215 -22.02 9.28 31.48
C VAL A 215 -23.35 8.60 31.88
N ALA A 216 -23.95 7.83 30.96
CA ALA A 216 -25.20 7.10 31.28
C ALA A 216 -24.99 6.06 32.37
N SER A 217 -23.86 5.34 32.36
CA SER A 217 -23.51 4.37 33.42
C SER A 217 -23.26 5.06 34.76
N LYS A 218 -22.55 6.20 34.76
CA LYS A 218 -22.35 7.02 35.99
C LYS A 218 -23.69 7.56 36.53
N VAL A 219 -24.60 7.98 35.64
CA VAL A 219 -25.96 8.44 36.08
C VAL A 219 -26.77 7.26 36.60
N LYS A 220 -26.75 6.10 35.94
CA LYS A 220 -27.43 4.89 36.41
C LYS A 220 -26.86 4.43 37.75
N GLN A 221 -25.54 4.45 37.90
CA GLN A 221 -24.88 4.12 39.17
C GLN A 221 -25.22 5.11 40.29
N ARG A 222 -25.31 6.41 39.96
CA ARG A 222 -25.75 7.45 40.92
C ARG A 222 -27.18 7.26 41.34
N ASN A 223 -28.09 6.90 40.44
CA ASN A 223 -29.48 6.62 40.78
C ASN A 223 -29.65 5.34 41.62
N ILE A 224 -28.86 4.31 41.33
CA ILE A 224 -28.79 3.08 42.16
C ILE A 224 -28.23 3.42 43.54
N VAL A 225 -27.21 4.29 43.62
CA VAL A 225 -26.64 4.74 44.90
C VAL A 225 -27.66 5.52 45.72
N TRP A 226 -28.50 6.38 45.12
CA TRP A 226 -29.55 7.10 45.87
C TRP A 226 -30.67 6.19 46.39
N VAL A 227 -30.99 5.12 45.66
CA VAL A 227 -31.98 4.10 46.12
C VAL A 227 -31.37 3.19 47.18
N SER A 228 -30.05 2.95 47.13
CA SER A 228 -29.37 2.14 48.17
C SER A 228 -28.94 2.96 49.40
N VAL A 229 -28.78 4.28 49.28
CA VAL A 229 -28.38 5.16 50.39
C VAL A 229 -29.46 5.19 51.49
N LEU A 230 -30.75 5.02 51.17
CA LEU A 230 -31.78 4.86 52.18
C LEU A 230 -31.72 3.50 52.93
N GLY A 231 -31.12 2.48 52.31
CA GLY A 231 -30.87 1.16 52.93
C GLY A 231 -29.52 1.02 53.64
N VAL A 232 -28.54 1.86 53.24
CA VAL A 232 -27.10 1.72 53.60
C VAL A 232 -26.71 2.66 54.76
N VAL A 233 -27.50 3.66 55.09
CA VAL A 233 -27.27 4.49 56.31
C VAL A 233 -27.26 3.62 57.58
N VAL A 234 -27.90 2.48 57.57
CA VAL A 234 -27.89 1.51 58.71
C VAL A 234 -26.67 0.56 58.66
N LEU A 235 -26.05 0.39 57.46
CA LEU A 235 -24.84 -0.48 57.27
C LEU A 235 -23.52 0.30 57.31
N ILE A 236 -23.51 1.63 57.11
CA ILE A 236 -22.31 2.46 57.06
C ILE A 236 -21.68 2.71 58.44
N LEU A 237 -22.43 2.61 59.52
CA LEU A 237 -21.84 2.67 60.87
C LEU A 237 -20.98 1.44 61.22
N GLY A 238 -21.10 0.34 60.45
CA GLY A 238 -20.25 -0.85 60.61
C GLY A 238 -19.04 -0.91 59.69
N MET A 239 -19.01 -0.10 58.62
CA MET A 239 -17.99 -0.19 57.55
C MET A 239 -16.92 0.93 57.54
N ILE A 240 -16.99 1.89 58.46
CA ILE A 240 -15.99 2.97 58.58
C ILE A 240 -14.59 2.45 58.98
N LEU A 241 -14.50 1.19 59.39
CA LEU A 241 -13.24 0.56 59.79
C LEU A 241 -12.56 -0.27 58.72
N TRP A 242 -13.14 -0.37 57.47
CA TRP A 242 -12.54 -1.22 56.41
C TRP A 242 -12.29 -0.47 55.11
N ASN A 243 -11.93 0.77 55.20
CA ASN A 243 -11.72 1.60 54.03
C ASN A 243 -10.24 1.84 53.79
N LYS A 244 -9.60 1.00 53.00
CA LYS A 244 -8.36 1.33 52.31
C LYS A 244 -7.98 0.42 51.10
N VAL A 245 -8.85 -0.45 50.61
CA VAL A 245 -8.50 -1.28 49.44
C VAL A 245 -9.69 -1.32 48.49
N LEU A 246 -9.49 -0.94 47.25
CA LEU A 246 -10.33 -1.10 46.06
C LEU A 246 -10.95 0.20 45.49
N PHE A 247 -10.15 1.00 44.82
CA PHE A 247 -10.52 1.69 43.58
C PHE A 247 -9.29 1.76 42.65
N PRO A 248 -9.38 1.20 41.46
CA PRO A 248 -8.31 1.42 40.45
C PRO A 248 -8.45 2.85 39.92
N SER A 249 -7.34 3.49 39.90
CA SER A 249 -7.08 4.87 39.58
C SER A 249 -7.53 5.26 38.18
N GLU A 250 -8.14 6.44 38.11
CA GLU A 250 -8.34 7.27 36.93
C GLU A 250 -7.08 7.34 36.07
N VAL A 251 -7.26 7.70 34.81
CA VAL A 251 -6.16 8.05 33.90
C VAL A 251 -5.22 9.00 34.63
N THR A 252 -4.16 8.46 35.20
CA THR A 252 -3.20 9.21 35.99
C THR A 252 -2.21 9.85 35.03
N ASN A 253 -2.06 11.15 35.14
CA ASN A 253 -0.91 11.86 34.62
C ASN A 253 0.30 11.41 35.44
N TYR A 254 1.02 10.39 34.93
CA TYR A 254 2.23 9.88 35.57
C TYR A 254 3.44 10.59 34.97
N LYS A 255 4.21 11.25 35.79
CA LYS A 255 5.39 11.99 35.36
C LYS A 255 6.65 11.32 35.90
N THR A 256 7.54 10.95 34.99
CA THR A 256 8.91 10.54 35.27
C THR A 256 9.88 11.69 34.95
N GLU A 257 11.18 11.50 35.23
CA GLU A 257 12.21 12.43 34.76
C GLU A 257 12.32 12.43 33.23
N GLU A 258 11.96 11.32 32.56
CA GLU A 258 12.10 11.16 31.12
C GLU A 258 10.86 11.59 30.33
N TYR A 259 9.65 11.37 30.84
CA TYR A 259 8.40 11.70 30.11
C TYR A 259 7.19 11.84 31.03
N SER A 260 6.17 12.51 30.51
CA SER A 260 4.82 12.49 31.09
C SER A 260 4.00 11.43 30.38
N TYR A 261 3.40 10.50 31.13
CA TYR A 261 2.58 9.41 30.58
C TYR A 261 1.11 9.67 30.82
N TYR A 262 0.31 9.41 29.80
CA TYR A 262 -1.15 9.47 29.81
C TYR A 262 -1.70 8.13 29.36
N GLY A 263 -2.20 7.33 30.28
CA GLY A 263 -2.72 5.99 29.98
C GLY A 263 -2.96 5.15 31.23
N PRO A 264 -3.34 3.88 31.05
CA PRO A 264 -3.55 2.95 32.14
C PRO A 264 -2.24 2.66 32.90
N MET A 265 -2.37 2.48 34.20
CA MET A 265 -1.26 2.12 35.10
C MET A 265 -1.54 0.74 35.72
N LYS A 266 -0.50 -0.05 35.90
CA LYS A 266 -0.53 -1.30 36.67
C LYS A 266 0.69 -1.37 37.59
N ASP A 267 0.46 -1.69 38.83
CA ASP A 267 1.54 -1.82 39.84
C ASP A 267 2.47 -0.59 39.94
N GLY A 268 1.93 0.61 39.66
CA GLY A 268 2.67 1.87 39.68
C GLY A 268 3.45 2.19 38.41
N GLU A 269 3.34 1.38 37.36
CA GLU A 269 4.04 1.56 36.10
C GLU A 269 3.07 1.69 34.91
N PRO A 270 3.44 2.42 33.82
CA PRO A 270 2.70 2.44 32.58
C PRO A 270 2.41 1.02 32.05
N ASN A 271 1.12 0.72 31.79
CA ASN A 271 0.73 -0.61 31.29
C ASN A 271 -0.54 -0.51 30.46
N GLY A 272 -0.47 -0.86 29.18
CA GLY A 272 -1.57 -0.74 28.21
C GLY A 272 -1.35 0.39 27.22
N LEU A 273 -2.37 0.69 26.41
CA LEU A 273 -2.31 1.72 25.38
C LEU A 273 -2.26 3.12 25.99
N GLY A 274 -1.21 3.88 25.71
CA GLY A 274 -1.02 5.21 26.24
C GLY A 274 -0.17 6.12 25.35
N VAL A 275 0.04 7.34 25.86
CA VAL A 275 0.84 8.38 25.23
C VAL A 275 1.93 8.81 26.17
N ALA A 276 3.20 8.74 25.76
CA ALA A 276 4.31 9.40 26.41
C ALA A 276 4.63 10.72 25.71
N VAL A 277 4.76 11.78 26.49
CA VAL A 277 5.15 13.14 26.05
C VAL A 277 6.52 13.44 26.63
N TYR A 278 7.52 13.53 25.77
CA TYR A 278 8.89 13.81 26.17
C TYR A 278 9.15 15.30 26.36
N PRO A 279 10.00 15.69 27.30
CA PRO A 279 10.29 17.10 27.59
C PRO A 279 11.01 17.79 26.43
N ALA A 280 10.98 19.12 26.42
CA ALA A 280 11.58 19.91 25.36
C ALA A 280 13.10 19.73 25.23
N ASP A 281 13.77 19.32 26.29
CA ASP A 281 15.21 19.08 26.41
C ASP A 281 15.59 17.60 26.39
N ASP A 282 14.65 16.71 25.96
CA ASP A 282 14.92 15.28 25.82
C ASP A 282 16.21 15.03 25.01
N LYS A 283 17.15 14.29 25.60
CA LYS A 283 18.49 14.06 25.03
C LYS A 283 18.48 13.30 23.70
N ASP A 284 17.50 12.40 23.53
CA ASP A 284 17.33 11.62 22.30
C ASP A 284 16.47 12.36 21.25
N GLY A 285 16.00 13.57 21.58
CA GLY A 285 15.18 14.39 20.71
C GLY A 285 13.77 13.83 20.47
N ARG A 286 13.31 12.90 21.32
CA ARG A 286 11.95 12.33 21.24
C ARG A 286 10.91 13.41 21.53
N ARG A 287 9.74 13.28 20.94
CA ARG A 287 8.62 14.20 21.16
C ARG A 287 7.40 13.49 21.72
N TYR A 288 6.94 12.44 21.04
CA TYR A 288 5.79 11.63 21.46
C TYR A 288 6.04 10.17 21.19
N TYR A 289 5.54 9.31 22.06
CA TYR A 289 5.27 7.92 21.74
C TYR A 289 3.79 7.63 21.94
N VAL A 290 3.19 6.92 21.00
CA VAL A 290 1.82 6.43 21.07
C VAL A 290 1.83 4.94 20.83
N GLY A 291 1.39 4.16 21.80
CA GLY A 291 1.42 2.71 21.72
C GLY A 291 1.25 2.05 23.09
N ASN A 292 1.33 0.72 23.10
CA ASN A 292 1.25 -0.04 24.33
C ASN A 292 2.52 0.04 25.15
N PHE A 293 2.32 0.02 26.46
CA PHE A 293 3.36 -0.16 27.48
C PHE A 293 3.13 -1.47 28.20
N VAL A 294 4.20 -2.13 28.59
CA VAL A 294 4.21 -3.31 29.44
C VAL A 294 5.27 -3.12 30.51
N ASN A 295 4.85 -3.06 31.77
CA ASN A 295 5.73 -2.85 32.92
C ASN A 295 6.67 -1.66 32.71
N GLY A 296 6.10 -0.49 32.39
CA GLY A 296 6.82 0.75 32.18
C GLY A 296 7.56 0.91 30.85
N LYS A 297 7.69 -0.14 30.04
CA LYS A 297 8.46 -0.16 28.80
C LYS A 297 7.56 -0.13 27.57
N ARG A 298 8.01 0.53 26.51
CA ARG A 298 7.31 0.57 25.22
C ARG A 298 7.37 -0.81 24.56
N GLN A 299 6.20 -1.40 24.36
CA GLN A 299 6.04 -2.71 23.75
C GLN A 299 4.75 -2.76 22.95
N ASP A 300 4.85 -2.70 21.64
CA ASP A 300 3.71 -2.67 20.73
C ASP A 300 4.05 -3.32 19.39
N ASP A 301 3.08 -3.91 18.73
CA ASP A 301 3.24 -4.39 17.34
C ASP A 301 3.10 -3.25 16.31
N LYS A 302 2.54 -2.09 16.70
CA LYS A 302 2.25 -0.94 15.83
C LYS A 302 2.47 0.40 16.56
N GLY A 303 3.48 0.47 17.41
CA GLY A 303 3.83 1.70 18.14
C GLY A 303 4.34 2.79 17.22
N LEU A 304 4.02 4.04 17.54
CA LEU A 304 4.47 5.23 16.82
C LEU A 304 5.36 6.09 17.74
N LEU A 305 6.61 6.29 17.35
CA LEU A 305 7.54 7.21 18.00
C LEU A 305 7.86 8.38 17.06
N LEU A 306 7.67 9.61 17.55
CA LEU A 306 7.98 10.85 16.82
C LEU A 306 9.13 11.58 17.51
N TRP A 307 10.04 12.12 16.69
CA TRP A 307 11.12 13.00 17.13
C TRP A 307 10.80 14.47 16.79
N LYS A 308 11.47 15.38 17.50
CA LYS A 308 11.33 16.84 17.33
C LYS A 308 11.76 17.33 15.94
N ASN A 309 12.70 16.64 15.31
CA ASN A 309 13.18 16.94 13.95
C ASN A 309 12.23 16.47 12.85
N GLY A 310 11.08 15.87 13.20
CA GLY A 310 10.10 15.34 12.28
C GLY A 310 10.38 13.93 11.77
N ASN A 311 11.40 13.25 12.29
CA ASN A 311 11.57 11.82 12.09
C ASN A 311 10.45 11.07 12.79
N TYR A 312 10.09 9.90 12.30
CA TYR A 312 9.23 8.98 13.03
C TYR A 312 9.61 7.52 12.78
N TYR A 313 9.28 6.68 13.75
CA TYR A 313 9.24 5.24 13.62
C TYR A 313 7.81 4.76 13.82
N TYR A 314 7.35 3.85 12.96
CA TYR A 314 6.07 3.16 13.11
C TYR A 314 6.29 1.67 12.90
N GLY A 315 5.98 0.86 13.92
CA GLY A 315 6.18 -0.58 13.82
C GLY A 315 6.23 -1.28 15.16
N LYS A 316 6.80 -2.49 15.13
CA LYS A 316 6.93 -3.34 16.31
C LYS A 316 8.08 -2.89 17.19
N LEU A 317 7.74 -2.59 18.45
CA LEU A 317 8.70 -2.40 19.56
C LEU A 317 8.56 -3.54 20.55
N HIS A 318 9.67 -3.96 21.08
CA HIS A 318 9.72 -4.89 22.19
C HIS A 318 10.80 -4.42 23.17
N ASP A 319 10.40 -4.22 24.43
CA ASP A 319 11.29 -3.83 25.51
C ASP A 319 12.19 -2.62 25.13
N GLU A 320 11.56 -1.51 24.67
CA GLU A 320 12.17 -0.27 24.20
C GLU A 320 12.86 -0.33 22.82
N THR A 321 13.09 -1.52 22.28
CA THR A 321 13.87 -1.73 21.05
C THR A 321 12.98 -1.84 19.83
N PHE A 322 13.40 -1.28 18.71
CA PHE A 322 12.73 -1.45 17.40
C PHE A 322 13.01 -2.86 16.87
N ILE A 323 11.97 -3.56 16.43
CA ILE A 323 12.10 -4.91 15.88
C ILE A 323 11.92 -4.88 14.36
N LYS A 324 10.79 -4.34 13.90
CA LYS A 324 10.46 -4.26 12.47
C LYS A 324 9.45 -3.15 12.25
N GLY A 325 9.67 -2.34 11.23
CA GLY A 325 8.78 -1.23 10.95
C GLY A 325 9.26 -0.31 9.84
N ILE A 326 8.71 0.89 9.86
CA ILE A 326 9.02 1.99 8.95
C ILE A 326 9.71 3.08 9.78
N PHE A 327 10.89 3.48 9.36
CA PHE A 327 11.56 4.67 9.88
C PHE A 327 11.60 5.75 8.79
N TRP A 328 11.07 6.93 9.10
CA TRP A 328 11.12 8.11 8.24
C TRP A 328 12.21 9.06 8.70
N SER A 329 13.10 9.42 7.80
CA SER A 329 14.09 10.48 8.01
C SER A 329 13.59 11.78 7.35
N ASN A 330 13.12 12.70 8.16
CA ASN A 330 12.65 14.00 7.67
C ASN A 330 13.80 14.86 7.09
N VAL A 331 15.03 14.65 7.57
CA VAL A 331 16.23 15.36 7.06
C VAL A 331 16.59 14.87 5.66
N GLN A 332 16.63 13.56 5.48
CA GLN A 332 17.01 12.93 4.21
C GLN A 332 15.83 12.79 3.25
N LYS A 333 14.59 13.02 3.71
CA LYS A 333 13.34 12.77 2.99
C LYS A 333 13.21 11.34 2.47
N THR A 334 13.77 10.39 3.21
CA THR A 334 13.80 8.97 2.89
C THR A 334 13.09 8.15 3.98
N HIS A 335 12.63 6.97 3.64
CA HIS A 335 12.11 6.03 4.61
C HIS A 335 12.79 4.67 4.47
N TYR A 336 13.07 4.07 5.61
CA TYR A 336 13.52 2.69 5.74
C TYR A 336 12.33 1.79 6.05
N ILE A 337 12.24 0.66 5.39
CA ILE A 337 11.27 -0.40 5.69
C ILE A 337 12.04 -1.67 5.95
N GLY A 338 11.95 -2.19 7.16
CA GLY A 338 12.73 -3.38 7.49
C GLY A 338 12.75 -3.72 8.97
N SER A 339 13.68 -4.61 9.34
CA SER A 339 13.97 -4.98 10.71
C SER A 339 15.15 -4.19 11.27
N PHE A 340 15.23 -4.15 12.58
CA PHE A 340 16.25 -3.47 13.35
C PHE A 340 16.90 -4.44 14.33
N ILE A 341 18.11 -4.16 14.72
CA ILE A 341 18.89 -4.92 15.71
C ILE A 341 19.59 -3.90 16.62
N ASP A 342 20.05 -4.30 17.77
CA ASP A 342 20.80 -3.57 18.77
C ASP A 342 20.88 -2.03 18.61
N ASP A 343 20.44 -1.27 19.59
CA ASP A 343 20.39 0.20 19.58
C ASP A 343 19.62 0.79 18.37
N ASN A 344 18.64 0.05 17.87
CA ASN A 344 17.80 0.46 16.74
C ASN A 344 18.57 0.63 15.42
N LYS A 345 19.66 -0.12 15.23
CA LYS A 345 20.38 -0.17 13.95
C LYS A 345 19.57 -0.95 12.91
N GLU A 346 19.60 -0.46 11.69
CA GLU A 346 18.99 -1.13 10.55
C GLU A 346 19.66 -2.50 10.31
N TYR A 347 18.86 -3.55 10.13
CA TYR A 347 19.37 -4.90 9.97
C TYR A 347 19.05 -5.51 8.61
N ASN A 348 17.76 -5.80 8.35
CA ASN A 348 17.30 -6.30 7.06
C ASN A 348 16.16 -5.42 6.54
N GLY A 349 16.39 -4.76 5.41
CA GLY A 349 15.37 -3.87 4.86
C GLY A 349 15.84 -3.04 3.69
N VAL A 350 15.05 -2.06 3.37
CA VAL A 350 15.26 -1.22 2.18
C VAL A 350 15.02 0.24 2.49
N TRP A 351 15.85 1.10 1.93
CA TRP A 351 15.68 2.54 1.93
C TRP A 351 15.04 3.02 0.64
N TYR A 352 14.07 3.89 0.75
CA TYR A 352 13.39 4.55 -0.35
C TYR A 352 13.52 6.07 -0.26
N ASP A 353 13.73 6.71 -1.42
CA ASP A 353 13.59 8.14 -1.61
C ASP A 353 12.44 8.37 -2.58
N HIS A 354 11.34 8.93 -2.10
CA HIS A 354 10.13 9.20 -2.91
C HIS A 354 9.68 8.04 -3.83
N LYS A 355 9.95 6.77 -3.44
CA LYS A 355 9.66 5.51 -4.15
C LYS A 355 10.81 4.91 -4.97
N ILE A 356 11.96 5.54 -5.02
CA ILE A 356 13.16 4.95 -5.62
C ILE A 356 13.89 4.16 -4.53
N LEU A 357 14.16 2.89 -4.80
CA LEU A 357 14.99 2.06 -3.94
C LEU A 357 16.41 2.65 -3.89
N LYS A 358 16.85 3.14 -2.72
CA LYS A 358 18.21 3.70 -2.57
C LYS A 358 19.24 2.71 -2.07
N LYS A 359 18.84 1.82 -1.16
CA LYS A 359 19.79 0.92 -0.50
C LYS A 359 19.06 -0.29 0.07
N VAL A 360 19.60 -1.47 -0.19
CA VAL A 360 19.24 -2.71 0.51
C VAL A 360 20.18 -2.86 1.70
N VAL A 361 19.63 -3.11 2.87
CA VAL A 361 20.38 -3.45 4.09
C VAL A 361 20.16 -4.93 4.35
N ASN A 362 21.23 -5.70 4.27
CA ASN A 362 21.23 -7.12 4.61
C ASN A 362 22.01 -7.29 5.91
N GLY A 363 21.39 -7.93 6.90
CA GLY A 363 22.07 -8.32 8.11
C GLY A 363 23.08 -9.43 7.82
N ASN A 364 24.27 -9.31 8.37
CA ASN A 364 25.25 -10.37 8.41
C ASN A 364 25.08 -11.17 9.71
#